data_c404268c10a9211d609061666bb64117
#
_entry.id   c404268c10a9211d609061666bb64117
#
_cell.length_a   1.000
_cell.length_b   1.000
_cell.length_c   1.000
_cell.angle_alpha   90.00
_cell.angle_beta   90.00
_cell.angle_gamma   90.00
#
_symmetry.space_group_name_H-M   'P 1'
#
loop_
_entity.id
_entity.type
_entity.pdbx_description
1 polymer ?
#
loop_
_entity_poly.entity_id
_entity_poly.type
_entity_poly.pdbx_seq_one_letter_code
_entity_poly.pdbx_strand_id
1 'polypeptide(L)'
;MKIIEKFVKGKFDKEELCEDGICVTENFIALIDGVTSHNDFRYNGKKSGRLIRDLLIEAIPKLSSRLNWYQAVDFLNEYIRNFYKENNLFENLLNNPANQPAASIIIYSKNANQIWLIGDSMALYGNTILENPLEFDEIYTKMRVIIIDFLLNTGYTEEQLLENDISKEFIKELQKQQPYIRNKVNNSKFDYVVIDGFNRPNKNLIKCIDVPKDIKEIVFTSDGYRKPFNTLKETEEYLWYIKEVDPLCYKEFAYEKGFYKNQESYDDRSYIRFEI
;
A
#
# COMPACT_ATOMS: atom_id res chain seq x y z
N MET A 1 -9.63 22.20 -3.18
CA MET A 1 -9.61 20.86 -3.83
C MET A 1 -11.03 20.36 -3.94
N LYS A 2 -11.41 19.79 -5.08
CA LYS A 2 -12.75 19.22 -5.31
C LYS A 2 -12.60 17.74 -5.66
N ILE A 3 -13.28 16.87 -4.93
CA ILE A 3 -13.26 15.42 -5.21
C ILE A 3 -14.16 15.14 -6.42
N ILE A 4 -13.62 14.46 -7.42
CA ILE A 4 -14.34 14.03 -8.63
C ILE A 4 -14.82 12.59 -8.46
N GLU A 5 -13.91 11.69 -8.07
CA GLU A 5 -14.19 10.27 -7.84
C GLU A 5 -13.48 9.81 -6.56
N LYS A 6 -14.12 8.94 -5.80
CA LYS A 6 -13.55 8.33 -4.60
C LYS A 6 -14.06 6.91 -4.44
N PHE A 7 -13.15 5.96 -4.27
CA PHE A 7 -13.48 4.54 -4.14
C PHE A 7 -12.50 3.85 -3.20
N VAL A 8 -13.02 2.98 -2.33
CA VAL A 8 -12.23 2.08 -1.48
C VAL A 8 -12.99 0.78 -1.39
N LYS A 9 -12.34 -0.34 -1.69
CA LYS A 9 -12.94 -1.66 -1.57
C LYS A 9 -11.92 -2.71 -1.14
N GLY A 10 -12.30 -3.52 -0.15
CA GLY A 10 -11.50 -4.64 0.30
C GLY A 10 -11.50 -5.80 -0.71
N LYS A 11 -10.43 -6.58 -0.69
CA LYS A 11 -10.31 -7.84 -1.46
C LYS A 11 -11.35 -8.88 -1.05
N PHE A 12 -11.86 -8.78 0.17
CA PHE A 12 -13.00 -9.54 0.65
C PHE A 12 -14.25 -8.63 0.69
N ASP A 13 -15.43 -9.19 0.51
CA ASP A 13 -16.70 -8.47 0.66
C ASP A 13 -17.03 -8.20 2.15
N LYS A 14 -16.07 -7.61 2.86
CA LYS A 14 -16.15 -7.24 4.29
C LYS A 14 -15.36 -5.96 4.52
N GLU A 15 -16.07 -4.86 4.70
CA GLU A 15 -15.47 -3.54 4.87
C GLU A 15 -14.53 -3.46 6.08
N GLU A 16 -14.85 -4.18 7.17
CA GLU A 16 -14.05 -4.24 8.39
C GLU A 16 -12.66 -4.88 8.19
N LEU A 17 -12.47 -5.65 7.11
CA LEU A 17 -11.20 -6.27 6.78
C LEU A 17 -10.35 -5.44 5.82
N CYS A 18 -10.91 -4.41 5.19
CA CYS A 18 -10.17 -3.55 4.28
C CYS A 18 -9.11 -2.75 5.03
N GLU A 19 -7.87 -2.84 4.58
CA GLU A 19 -6.70 -2.16 5.15
C GLU A 19 -6.40 -0.83 4.43
N ASP A 20 -7.06 -0.55 3.28
CA ASP A 20 -6.98 0.72 2.55
C ASP A 20 -7.88 1.80 3.14
N GLY A 21 -7.48 3.06 2.94
CA GLY A 21 -8.26 4.21 3.37
C GLY A 21 -7.93 5.51 2.65
N ILE A 22 -8.90 6.42 2.63
CA ILE A 22 -8.73 7.76 2.04
C ILE A 22 -9.18 8.81 3.05
N CYS A 23 -8.30 9.75 3.33
CA CYS A 23 -8.57 10.93 4.15
C CYS A 23 -8.55 12.20 3.30
N VAL A 24 -9.61 13.00 3.42
CA VAL A 24 -9.74 14.30 2.73
C VAL A 24 -9.96 15.38 3.76
N THR A 25 -9.11 16.39 3.75
CA THR A 25 -9.20 17.59 4.58
C THR A 25 -9.20 18.84 3.70
N GLU A 26 -9.28 20.03 4.29
CA GLU A 26 -9.16 21.29 3.54
C GLU A 26 -7.77 21.44 2.87
N ASN A 27 -6.70 20.94 3.54
CA ASN A 27 -5.32 21.17 3.12
C ASN A 27 -4.61 19.93 2.59
N PHE A 28 -5.14 18.73 2.84
CA PHE A 28 -4.50 17.46 2.45
C PHE A 28 -5.51 16.48 1.88
N ILE A 29 -5.09 15.77 0.86
CA ILE A 29 -5.74 14.54 0.39
C ILE A 29 -4.72 13.43 0.54
N ALA A 30 -5.09 12.36 1.23
CA ALA A 30 -4.22 11.23 1.46
C ALA A 30 -4.92 9.92 1.12
N LEU A 31 -4.19 9.01 0.49
CA LEU A 31 -4.55 7.62 0.31
C LEU A 31 -3.56 6.78 1.11
N ILE A 32 -4.08 5.83 1.88
CA ILE A 32 -3.37 5.01 2.83
C ILE A 32 -3.59 3.56 2.46
N ASP A 33 -2.52 2.80 2.37
CA ASP A 33 -2.50 1.37 2.12
C ASP A 33 -1.83 0.69 3.31
N GLY A 34 -2.63 -0.01 4.11
CA GLY A 34 -2.17 -0.69 5.31
C GLY A 34 -1.58 -2.04 4.99
N VAL A 35 -0.29 -2.23 5.28
CA VAL A 35 0.43 -3.47 5.00
C VAL A 35 -0.24 -4.69 5.65
N THR A 36 -0.64 -5.64 4.83
CA THR A 36 -1.25 -6.90 5.30
C THR A 36 -0.26 -7.70 6.14
N SER A 37 -0.65 -8.03 7.37
CA SER A 37 0.18 -8.83 8.27
C SER A 37 0.16 -10.32 7.91
N HIS A 38 1.34 -10.93 7.91
CA HIS A 38 1.53 -12.38 7.76
C HIS A 38 1.44 -13.15 9.09
N ASN A 39 1.02 -12.51 10.18
CA ASN A 39 0.89 -13.09 11.51
C ASN A 39 -0.51 -12.87 12.13
N ASP A 40 -0.71 -13.39 13.33
CA ASP A 40 -2.00 -13.33 14.04
C ASP A 40 -2.15 -12.15 14.99
N PHE A 41 -1.25 -11.16 14.93
CA PHE A 41 -1.37 -9.96 15.76
C PHE A 41 -2.69 -9.23 15.50
N ARG A 42 -3.37 -8.88 16.60
CA ARG A 42 -4.63 -8.12 16.59
C ARG A 42 -4.61 -7.12 17.75
N TYR A 43 -5.17 -5.95 17.49
CA TYR A 43 -5.51 -4.98 18.51
C TYR A 43 -6.99 -4.62 18.41
N ASN A 44 -7.74 -4.89 19.49
CA ASN A 44 -9.20 -4.72 19.50
C ASN A 44 -9.90 -5.36 18.27
N GLY A 45 -9.47 -6.58 17.90
CA GLY A 45 -9.99 -7.32 16.76
C GLY A 45 -9.45 -6.88 15.38
N LYS A 46 -8.77 -5.72 15.29
CA LYS A 46 -8.21 -5.22 14.04
C LYS A 46 -6.83 -5.83 13.74
N LYS A 47 -6.57 -6.18 12.50
CA LYS A 47 -5.24 -6.51 12.00
C LYS A 47 -4.35 -5.27 11.98
N SER A 48 -3.03 -5.48 11.85
CA SER A 48 -2.03 -4.40 11.87
C SER A 48 -2.23 -3.36 10.77
N GLY A 49 -2.48 -3.76 9.53
CA GLY A 49 -2.74 -2.83 8.41
C GLY A 49 -4.00 -2.00 8.64
N ARG A 50 -5.09 -2.62 9.13
CA ARG A 50 -6.31 -1.88 9.49
C ARG A 50 -6.08 -0.92 10.66
N LEU A 51 -5.31 -1.33 11.67
CA LEU A 51 -5.00 -0.47 12.81
C LEU A 51 -4.27 0.80 12.38
N ILE A 52 -3.18 0.65 11.62
CA ILE A 52 -2.38 1.81 11.21
C ILE A 52 -3.13 2.71 10.24
N ARG A 53 -3.93 2.14 9.34
CA ARG A 53 -4.81 2.90 8.44
C ARG A 53 -5.76 3.79 9.24
N ASP A 54 -6.42 3.25 10.26
CA ASP A 54 -7.35 4.02 11.10
C ASP A 54 -6.62 5.13 11.86
N LEU A 55 -5.45 4.85 12.43
CA LEU A 55 -4.61 5.85 13.13
C LEU A 55 -4.15 6.98 12.19
N LEU A 56 -3.80 6.66 10.96
CA LEU A 56 -3.41 7.68 9.97
C LEU A 56 -4.60 8.54 9.55
N ILE A 57 -5.79 7.95 9.37
CA ILE A 57 -7.03 8.71 9.11
C ILE A 57 -7.33 9.68 10.25
N GLU A 58 -7.06 9.31 11.50
CA GLU A 58 -7.24 10.19 12.67
C GLU A 58 -6.13 11.26 12.80
N ALA A 59 -4.91 10.97 12.34
CA ALA A 59 -3.75 11.85 12.46
C ALA A 59 -3.73 12.95 11.39
N ILE A 60 -4.07 12.63 10.13
CA ILE A 60 -3.97 13.55 9.00
C ILE A 60 -4.75 14.86 9.20
N PRO A 61 -5.99 14.87 9.75
CA PRO A 61 -6.70 16.13 10.03
C PRO A 61 -6.00 17.04 11.05
N LYS A 62 -5.07 16.50 11.84
CA LYS A 62 -4.30 17.23 12.86
C LYS A 62 -3.00 17.83 12.32
N LEU A 63 -2.64 17.50 11.07
CA LEU A 63 -1.46 18.09 10.40
C LEU A 63 -1.65 19.60 10.20
N SER A 64 -0.65 20.37 10.60
CA SER A 64 -0.61 21.78 10.23
C SER A 64 -0.29 21.91 8.73
N SER A 65 -1.04 22.75 8.04
CA SER A 65 -0.83 23.05 6.61
C SER A 65 0.52 23.73 6.30
N ARG A 66 1.26 24.17 7.33
CA ARG A 66 2.57 24.81 7.21
C ARG A 66 3.74 23.82 7.24
N LEU A 67 3.48 22.54 7.56
CA LEU A 67 4.53 21.52 7.62
C LEU A 67 5.02 21.20 6.20
N ASN A 68 6.33 21.03 6.08
CA ASN A 68 6.88 20.38 4.91
C ASN A 68 6.70 18.84 5.02
N TRP A 69 6.98 18.13 3.93
CA TRP A 69 6.79 16.67 3.85
C TRP A 69 7.51 15.92 4.98
N TYR A 70 8.73 16.33 5.34
CA TYR A 70 9.53 15.66 6.36
C TYR A 70 8.93 15.85 7.77
N GLN A 71 8.49 17.07 8.08
CA GLN A 71 7.83 17.37 9.35
C GLN A 71 6.47 16.66 9.45
N ALA A 72 5.76 16.53 8.34
CA ALA A 72 4.50 15.79 8.29
C ALA A 72 4.72 14.30 8.56
N VAL A 73 5.73 13.69 7.94
CA VAL A 73 6.11 12.29 8.18
C VAL A 73 6.54 12.06 9.63
N ASP A 74 7.35 12.96 10.21
CA ASP A 74 7.74 12.90 11.61
C ASP A 74 6.49 12.97 12.53
N PHE A 75 5.57 13.89 12.27
CA PHE A 75 4.34 14.03 13.04
C PHE A 75 3.48 12.75 13.00
N LEU A 76 3.28 12.18 11.80
CA LEU A 76 2.49 10.95 11.64
C LEU A 76 3.12 9.78 12.42
N ASN A 77 4.43 9.60 12.33
CA ASN A 77 5.12 8.56 13.09
C ASN A 77 5.06 8.80 14.60
N GLU A 78 5.18 10.05 15.05
CA GLU A 78 5.06 10.39 16.48
C GLU A 78 3.66 10.15 17.01
N TYR A 79 2.63 10.51 16.23
CA TYR A 79 1.23 10.25 16.60
C TYR A 79 0.98 8.75 16.84
N ILE A 80 1.43 7.91 15.90
CA ILE A 80 1.30 6.45 15.99
C ILE A 80 2.11 5.91 17.18
N ARG A 81 3.34 6.39 17.37
CA ARG A 81 4.20 6.00 18.51
C ARG A 81 3.55 6.31 19.85
N ASN A 82 2.92 7.46 19.98
CA ASN A 82 2.22 7.87 21.19
C ASN A 82 1.02 6.95 21.45
N PHE A 83 0.25 6.62 20.42
CA PHE A 83 -0.82 5.63 20.56
C PHE A 83 -0.29 4.28 21.06
N TYR A 84 0.84 3.77 20.54
CA TYR A 84 1.41 2.52 21.02
C TYR A 84 1.83 2.58 22.48
N LYS A 85 2.40 3.71 22.94
CA LYS A 85 2.80 3.91 24.34
C LYS A 85 1.59 3.98 25.27
N GLU A 86 0.58 4.78 24.93
CA GLU A 86 -0.64 4.97 25.71
C GLU A 86 -1.45 3.66 25.86
N ASN A 87 -1.32 2.75 24.90
CA ASN A 87 -2.01 1.46 24.90
C ASN A 87 -1.12 0.28 25.31
N ASN A 88 0.07 0.52 25.88
CA ASN A 88 1.02 -0.49 26.34
C ASN A 88 1.45 -1.50 25.23
N LEU A 89 1.44 -1.06 23.98
CA LEU A 89 1.83 -1.89 22.81
C LEU A 89 3.29 -1.71 22.46
N PHE A 90 3.91 -0.58 22.81
CA PHE A 90 5.20 -0.14 22.26
C PHE A 90 6.30 -1.17 22.45
N GLU A 91 6.53 -1.66 23.67
CA GLU A 91 7.60 -2.63 23.97
C GLU A 91 7.36 -3.98 23.28
N ASN A 92 6.12 -4.45 23.25
CA ASN A 92 5.80 -5.71 22.56
C ASN A 92 6.10 -5.60 21.06
N LEU A 93 5.64 -4.52 20.41
CA LEU A 93 5.85 -4.29 18.99
C LEU A 93 7.32 -4.02 18.66
N LEU A 94 8.06 -3.33 19.55
CA LEU A 94 9.50 -3.09 19.37
C LEU A 94 10.30 -4.40 19.34
N ASN A 95 9.96 -5.33 20.22
CA ASN A 95 10.61 -6.63 20.32
C ASN A 95 10.13 -7.65 19.25
N ASN A 96 9.03 -7.36 18.56
CA ASN A 96 8.44 -8.22 17.55
C ASN A 96 8.16 -7.44 16.25
N PRO A 97 9.18 -7.09 15.43
CA PRO A 97 9.01 -6.28 14.23
C PRO A 97 7.98 -6.83 13.23
N ALA A 98 7.82 -8.16 13.17
CA ALA A 98 6.80 -8.79 12.33
C ALA A 98 5.35 -8.43 12.72
N ASN A 99 5.13 -7.99 13.96
CA ASN A 99 3.81 -7.57 14.47
C ASN A 99 3.56 -6.07 14.27
N GLN A 100 4.60 -5.28 13.96
CA GLN A 100 4.48 -3.84 13.86
C GLN A 100 3.55 -3.44 12.72
N PRO A 101 2.50 -2.64 12.99
CA PRO A 101 1.69 -2.05 11.93
C PRO A 101 2.53 -1.17 11.02
N ALA A 102 2.22 -1.17 9.73
CA ALA A 102 2.88 -0.34 8.75
C ALA A 102 1.91 0.05 7.63
N ALA A 103 2.15 1.20 7.01
CA ALA A 103 1.36 1.64 5.86
C ALA A 103 2.22 2.38 4.83
N SER A 104 1.95 2.12 3.56
CA SER A 104 2.23 3.02 2.46
C SER A 104 1.25 4.19 2.51
N ILE A 105 1.70 5.38 2.16
CA ILE A 105 0.85 6.56 2.12
C ILE A 105 1.28 7.51 1.01
N ILE A 106 0.31 8.05 0.29
CA ILE A 106 0.52 9.15 -0.63
C ILE A 106 -0.33 10.34 -0.22
N ILE A 107 0.26 11.53 -0.18
CA ILE A 107 -0.38 12.76 0.30
C ILE A 107 -0.19 13.86 -0.73
N TYR A 108 -1.27 14.54 -1.10
CA TYR A 108 -1.21 15.86 -1.73
C TYR A 108 -1.35 16.95 -0.67
N SER A 109 -0.38 17.87 -0.65
CA SER A 109 -0.39 19.08 0.19
C SER A 109 -0.77 20.28 -0.65
N LYS A 110 -1.93 20.87 -0.38
CA LYS A 110 -2.45 22.06 -1.09
C LYS A 110 -1.52 23.26 -0.94
N ASN A 111 -1.07 23.56 0.27
CA ASN A 111 -0.23 24.73 0.54
C ASN A 111 1.15 24.62 -0.11
N ALA A 112 1.74 23.43 -0.10
CA ALA A 112 3.02 23.20 -0.74
C ALA A 112 2.88 22.99 -2.25
N ASN A 113 1.69 22.67 -2.75
CA ASN A 113 1.43 22.16 -4.09
C ASN A 113 2.34 20.99 -4.45
N GLN A 114 2.42 20.01 -3.54
CA GLN A 114 3.33 18.87 -3.64
C GLN A 114 2.61 17.54 -3.43
N ILE A 115 3.13 16.50 -4.09
CA ILE A 115 2.80 15.10 -3.81
C ILE A 115 3.93 14.50 -2.98
N TRP A 116 3.59 13.88 -1.85
CA TRP A 116 4.51 13.17 -0.97
C TRP A 116 4.19 11.68 -1.01
N LEU A 117 5.11 10.86 -1.49
CA LEU A 117 4.94 9.40 -1.60
C LEU A 117 5.91 8.68 -0.65
N ILE A 118 5.34 7.95 0.30
CA ILE A 118 6.02 7.11 1.29
C ILE A 118 5.49 5.69 1.12
N GLY A 119 6.28 4.79 0.54
CA GLY A 119 5.85 3.44 0.15
C GLY A 119 5.59 3.35 -1.34
N ASP A 120 4.66 2.50 -1.77
CA ASP A 120 4.47 1.98 -3.12
C ASP A 120 3.11 2.35 -3.77
N SER A 121 2.31 3.18 -3.11
CA SER A 121 1.13 3.79 -3.75
C SER A 121 1.51 4.58 -4.99
N MET A 122 0.56 4.89 -5.86
CA MET A 122 0.82 5.56 -7.14
C MET A 122 0.05 6.88 -7.28
N ALA A 123 0.60 7.80 -8.07
CA ALA A 123 -0.12 8.97 -8.55
C ALA A 123 -0.07 9.06 -10.07
N LEU A 124 -1.17 9.55 -10.68
CA LEU A 124 -1.20 10.00 -12.07
C LEU A 124 -1.54 11.48 -12.09
N TYR A 125 -0.69 12.29 -12.75
CA TYR A 125 -0.91 13.69 -12.99
C TYR A 125 -0.46 14.05 -14.41
N GLY A 126 -1.36 14.62 -15.20
CA GLY A 126 -1.16 14.72 -16.64
C GLY A 126 -0.93 13.33 -17.26
N ASN A 127 0.21 13.15 -17.91
CA ASN A 127 0.62 11.84 -18.49
C ASN A 127 1.71 11.14 -17.66
N THR A 128 2.02 11.65 -16.47
CA THR A 128 3.10 11.12 -15.63
C THR A 128 2.53 10.22 -14.53
N ILE A 129 3.05 9.01 -14.44
CA ILE A 129 2.82 8.13 -13.29
C ILE A 129 4.01 8.29 -12.33
N LEU A 130 3.71 8.66 -11.10
CA LEU A 130 4.63 8.61 -9.98
C LEU A 130 4.40 7.29 -9.24
N GLU A 131 5.43 6.49 -9.17
CA GLU A 131 5.44 5.20 -8.46
C GLU A 131 6.77 5.01 -7.75
N ASN A 132 6.84 4.08 -6.83
CA ASN A 132 8.05 3.73 -6.10
C ASN A 132 8.12 2.21 -5.91
N PRO A 133 8.40 1.46 -7.01
CA PRO A 133 8.38 0.00 -6.99
C PRO A 133 9.44 -0.54 -6.03
N LEU A 134 9.11 -1.64 -5.35
CA LEU A 134 9.98 -2.31 -4.40
C LEU A 134 10.75 -3.45 -5.09
N GLU A 135 12.07 -3.44 -4.97
CA GLU A 135 12.94 -4.46 -5.62
C GLU A 135 12.60 -5.91 -5.20
N PHE A 136 12.13 -6.11 -3.97
CA PHE A 136 11.79 -7.45 -3.52
C PHE A 136 10.45 -7.95 -4.10
N ASP A 137 9.52 -7.07 -4.50
CA ASP A 137 8.26 -7.47 -5.14
C ASP A 137 8.53 -8.07 -6.52
N GLU A 138 9.51 -7.53 -7.25
CA GLU A 138 9.98 -8.13 -8.51
C GLU A 138 10.56 -9.54 -8.29
N ILE A 139 11.32 -9.73 -7.20
CA ILE A 139 11.88 -11.04 -6.84
C ILE A 139 10.77 -12.01 -6.46
N TYR A 140 9.81 -11.58 -5.63
CA TYR A 140 8.66 -12.42 -5.24
C TYR A 140 7.81 -12.77 -6.46
N THR A 141 7.60 -11.84 -7.38
CA THR A 141 6.93 -12.11 -8.65
C THR A 141 7.62 -13.22 -9.43
N LYS A 142 8.94 -13.12 -9.63
CA LYS A 142 9.72 -14.14 -10.34
C LYS A 142 9.69 -15.51 -9.64
N MET A 143 9.84 -15.50 -8.31
CA MET A 143 9.74 -16.73 -7.52
C MET A 143 8.36 -17.37 -7.66
N ARG A 144 7.29 -16.56 -7.54
CA ARG A 144 5.92 -17.04 -7.66
C ARG A 144 5.64 -17.65 -9.03
N VAL A 145 6.09 -17.00 -10.11
CA VAL A 145 5.95 -17.51 -11.48
C VAL A 145 6.62 -18.89 -11.61
N ILE A 146 7.87 -19.05 -11.17
CA ILE A 146 8.59 -20.32 -11.22
C ILE A 146 7.87 -21.40 -10.38
N ILE A 147 7.39 -21.06 -9.20
CA ILE A 147 6.69 -22.01 -8.33
C ILE A 147 5.37 -22.46 -8.97
N ILE A 148 4.60 -21.55 -9.55
CA ILE A 148 3.36 -21.90 -10.26
C ILE A 148 3.68 -22.83 -11.44
N ASP A 149 4.72 -22.54 -12.23
CA ASP A 149 5.14 -23.40 -13.34
C ASP A 149 5.49 -24.81 -12.86
N PHE A 150 6.26 -24.94 -11.75
CA PHE A 150 6.57 -26.23 -11.15
C PHE A 150 5.31 -26.96 -10.66
N LEU A 151 4.39 -26.27 -10.02
CA LEU A 151 3.14 -26.88 -9.53
C LEU A 151 2.30 -27.41 -10.70
N LEU A 152 2.15 -26.65 -11.77
CA LEU A 152 1.43 -27.08 -12.97
C LEU A 152 2.08 -28.31 -13.62
N ASN A 153 3.42 -28.35 -13.71
CA ASN A 153 4.17 -29.48 -14.25
C ASN A 153 4.13 -30.71 -13.35
N THR A 154 3.80 -30.58 -12.07
CA THR A 154 3.65 -31.69 -11.12
C THR A 154 2.19 -32.17 -10.96
N GLY A 155 1.26 -31.62 -11.77
CA GLY A 155 -0.10 -32.11 -11.86
C GLY A 155 -1.17 -31.25 -11.17
N TYR A 156 -0.80 -30.11 -10.62
CA TYR A 156 -1.80 -29.11 -10.20
C TYR A 156 -2.46 -28.48 -11.42
N THR A 157 -3.70 -28.03 -11.26
CA THR A 157 -4.40 -27.25 -12.29
C THR A 157 -4.48 -25.79 -11.89
N GLU A 158 -4.63 -24.89 -12.86
CA GLU A 158 -4.86 -23.45 -12.58
C GLU A 158 -6.08 -23.26 -11.67
N GLU A 159 -7.13 -24.05 -11.84
CA GLU A 159 -8.33 -23.99 -11.02
C GLU A 159 -8.04 -24.29 -9.54
N GLN A 160 -7.24 -25.32 -9.27
CA GLN A 160 -6.81 -25.66 -7.90
C GLN A 160 -5.97 -24.53 -7.28
N LEU A 161 -5.11 -23.89 -8.06
CA LEU A 161 -4.29 -22.76 -7.60
C LEU A 161 -5.14 -21.49 -7.38
N LEU A 162 -6.21 -21.28 -8.15
CA LEU A 162 -7.18 -20.21 -7.89
C LEU A 162 -8.02 -20.45 -6.64
N GLU A 163 -8.25 -21.70 -6.25
CA GLU A 163 -8.91 -22.03 -5.00
C GLU A 163 -7.96 -21.83 -3.79
N ASN A 164 -6.70 -22.24 -3.94
CA ASN A 164 -5.68 -22.12 -2.90
C ASN A 164 -4.30 -21.91 -3.56
N ASP A 165 -3.81 -20.68 -3.59
CA ASP A 165 -2.49 -20.36 -4.14
C ASP A 165 -1.36 -20.83 -3.24
N ILE A 166 -1.00 -22.10 -3.40
CA ILE A 166 0.11 -22.75 -2.68
C ILE A 166 1.44 -22.02 -2.91
N SER A 167 1.61 -21.32 -4.04
CA SER A 167 2.84 -20.58 -4.34
C SER A 167 3.19 -19.54 -3.27
N LYS A 168 2.19 -18.94 -2.63
CA LYS A 168 2.39 -17.98 -1.52
C LYS A 168 3.04 -18.60 -0.30
N GLU A 169 2.78 -19.85 0.01
CA GLU A 169 3.39 -20.48 1.19
C GLU A 169 4.92 -20.58 1.06
N PHE A 170 5.44 -20.70 -0.17
CA PHE A 170 6.88 -20.75 -0.43
C PHE A 170 7.59 -19.41 -0.19
N ILE A 171 6.91 -18.26 -0.43
CA ILE A 171 7.50 -16.95 -0.27
C ILE A 171 7.19 -16.30 1.08
N LYS A 172 6.19 -16.78 1.79
CA LYS A 172 5.67 -16.23 3.05
C LYS A 172 6.75 -16.06 4.13
N GLU A 173 7.67 -17.00 4.26
CA GLU A 173 8.74 -16.90 5.26
C GLU A 173 9.73 -15.78 4.95
N LEU A 174 9.96 -15.47 3.68
CA LEU A 174 10.74 -14.29 3.27
C LEU A 174 9.97 -13.00 3.52
N GLN A 175 8.69 -12.96 3.19
CA GLN A 175 7.84 -11.79 3.45
C GLN A 175 7.77 -11.44 4.95
N LYS A 176 7.78 -12.43 5.83
CA LYS A 176 7.86 -12.22 7.30
C LYS A 176 9.16 -11.54 7.73
N GLN A 177 10.21 -11.54 6.91
CA GLN A 177 11.48 -10.87 7.21
C GLN A 177 11.51 -9.40 6.78
N GLN A 178 10.60 -8.95 5.90
CA GLN A 178 10.55 -7.56 5.43
C GLN A 178 10.53 -6.52 6.57
N PRO A 179 9.78 -6.70 7.67
CA PRO A 179 9.77 -5.74 8.76
C PRO A 179 11.13 -5.48 9.39
N TYR A 180 12.10 -6.38 9.24
CA TYR A 180 13.45 -6.21 9.80
C TYR A 180 14.35 -5.28 8.98
N ILE A 181 13.99 -4.97 7.72
CA ILE A 181 14.78 -4.10 6.84
C ILE A 181 14.10 -2.75 6.54
N ARG A 182 12.79 -2.62 6.81
CA ARG A 182 12.03 -1.41 6.53
C ARG A 182 12.54 -0.20 7.33
N ASN A 183 12.46 0.98 6.74
CA ASN A 183 12.87 2.26 7.32
C ASN A 183 14.34 2.31 7.76
N LYS A 184 15.17 1.33 7.40
CA LYS A 184 16.60 1.30 7.69
C LYS A 184 17.39 2.00 6.58
N VAL A 185 18.57 2.50 6.94
CA VAL A 185 19.52 3.10 6.02
C VAL A 185 20.69 2.14 5.88
N ASN A 186 20.49 1.07 5.11
CA ASN A 186 21.52 0.05 4.88
C ASN A 186 22.28 0.28 3.57
N ASN A 187 21.86 1.26 2.75
CA ASN A 187 22.32 1.48 1.37
C ASN A 187 22.17 0.22 0.51
N SER A 188 21.12 -0.54 0.77
CA SER A 188 20.74 -1.73 0.02
C SER A 188 19.66 -1.37 -1.00
N LYS A 189 19.67 -2.05 -2.14
CA LYS A 189 18.58 -1.95 -3.13
C LYS A 189 17.23 -2.45 -2.59
N PHE A 190 17.23 -3.15 -1.46
CA PHE A 190 16.04 -3.64 -0.78
C PHE A 190 15.55 -2.68 0.32
N ASP A 191 16.22 -1.54 0.52
CA ASP A 191 15.75 -0.55 1.47
C ASP A 191 14.42 0.05 0.97
N TYR A 192 13.45 0.16 1.86
CA TYR A 192 12.14 0.75 1.58
C TYR A 192 11.59 1.51 2.79
N VAL A 193 10.60 2.34 2.54
CA VAL A 193 10.00 3.21 3.56
C VAL A 193 8.52 3.00 3.69
N VAL A 194 8.03 3.11 4.92
CA VAL A 194 6.61 3.08 5.31
C VAL A 194 6.42 3.96 6.54
N ILE A 195 5.19 4.28 6.88
CA ILE A 195 4.85 4.83 8.20
C ILE A 195 4.60 3.66 9.15
N ASP A 196 5.32 3.60 10.28
CA ASP A 196 5.22 2.49 11.25
C ASP A 196 5.22 2.94 12.73
N GLY A 197 5.53 4.20 13.00
CA GLY A 197 5.62 4.75 14.37
C GLY A 197 6.92 4.42 15.10
N PHE A 198 7.84 3.63 14.53
CA PHE A 198 9.09 3.22 15.20
C PHE A 198 10.32 3.95 14.69
N ASN A 199 10.52 3.96 13.40
CA ASN A 199 11.71 4.48 12.77
C ASN A 199 11.44 5.76 11.99
N ARG A 200 12.44 6.64 11.91
CA ARG A 200 12.39 7.72 10.94
C ARG A 200 12.66 7.15 9.55
N PRO A 201 11.75 7.35 8.60
CA PRO A 201 11.96 6.89 7.25
C PRO A 201 13.21 7.48 6.61
N ASN A 202 13.89 6.68 5.79
CA ASN A 202 15.02 7.16 4.99
C ASN A 202 14.52 8.20 3.97
N LYS A 203 14.98 9.43 4.11
CA LYS A 203 14.56 10.57 3.27
C LYS A 203 14.79 10.34 1.78
N ASN A 204 15.85 9.62 1.42
CA ASN A 204 16.21 9.38 0.03
C ASN A 204 15.25 8.43 -0.70
N LEU A 205 14.41 7.70 0.05
CA LEU A 205 13.42 6.78 -0.47
C LEU A 205 11.99 7.37 -0.50
N ILE A 206 11.81 8.58 0.05
CA ILE A 206 10.56 9.33 -0.02
C ILE A 206 10.60 10.20 -1.28
N LYS A 207 9.55 10.10 -2.10
CA LYS A 207 9.42 11.00 -3.25
C LYS A 207 8.57 12.22 -2.86
N CYS A 208 9.15 13.40 -3.02
CA CYS A 208 8.48 14.69 -2.86
C CYS A 208 8.54 15.41 -4.20
N ILE A 209 7.40 15.61 -4.84
CA ILE A 209 7.29 16.15 -6.20
C ILE A 209 6.48 17.42 -6.18
N ASP A 210 7.03 18.51 -6.70
CA ASP A 210 6.29 19.73 -6.99
C ASP A 210 5.32 19.48 -8.15
N VAL A 211 4.04 19.77 -7.95
CA VAL A 211 3.04 19.59 -9.00
C VAL A 211 3.15 20.74 -10.00
N PRO A 212 3.34 20.46 -11.31
CA PRO A 212 3.38 21.51 -12.34
C PRO A 212 2.11 22.35 -12.36
N LYS A 213 2.25 23.65 -12.64
CA LYS A 213 1.14 24.63 -12.59
C LYS A 213 0.03 24.39 -13.61
N ASP A 214 0.32 23.68 -14.67
CA ASP A 214 -0.62 23.32 -15.74
C ASP A 214 -1.47 22.10 -15.39
N ILE A 215 -1.08 21.33 -14.39
CA ILE A 215 -1.87 20.21 -13.88
C ILE A 215 -3.12 20.73 -13.18
N LYS A 216 -4.27 20.16 -13.51
CA LYS A 216 -5.56 20.49 -12.91
C LYS A 216 -6.13 19.39 -12.05
N GLU A 217 -5.80 18.16 -12.38
CA GLU A 217 -6.33 16.97 -11.73
C GLU A 217 -5.22 16.00 -11.39
N ILE A 218 -5.41 15.30 -10.28
CA ILE A 218 -4.52 14.26 -9.80
C ILE A 218 -5.36 13.03 -9.46
N VAL A 219 -4.81 11.85 -9.75
CA VAL A 219 -5.33 10.55 -9.31
C VAL A 219 -4.34 9.93 -8.34
N PHE A 220 -4.83 9.36 -7.23
CA PHE A 220 -4.06 8.45 -6.38
C PHE A 220 -4.68 7.06 -6.40
N THR A 221 -3.84 6.02 -6.36
CA THR A 221 -4.24 4.63 -6.17
C THR A 221 -3.31 3.91 -5.21
N SER A 222 -3.85 2.90 -4.50
CA SER A 222 -3.02 1.89 -3.84
C SER A 222 -2.46 0.88 -4.84
N ASP A 223 -1.59 -0.02 -4.40
CA ASP A 223 -1.01 -1.13 -5.18
C ASP A 223 -2.05 -2.23 -5.52
N GLY A 224 -3.25 -2.14 -4.97
CA GLY A 224 -4.40 -2.93 -5.39
C GLY A 224 -4.80 -2.70 -6.85
N TYR A 225 -4.25 -1.68 -7.49
CA TYR A 225 -4.27 -1.46 -8.94
C TYR A 225 -2.87 -1.54 -9.51
N ARG A 226 -2.73 -2.20 -10.66
CA ARG A 226 -1.44 -2.30 -11.40
C ARG A 226 -1.02 -1.01 -12.05
N LYS A 227 -1.97 -0.13 -12.33
CA LYS A 227 -1.77 1.13 -13.02
C LYS A 227 -2.96 2.05 -12.79
N PRO A 228 -2.74 3.33 -12.44
CA PRO A 228 -3.79 4.33 -12.42
C PRO A 228 -4.16 4.78 -13.84
N PHE A 229 -5.46 5.02 -14.06
CA PHE A 229 -5.98 5.70 -15.24
C PHE A 229 -6.71 6.98 -14.83
N ASN A 230 -7.08 7.82 -15.81
CA ASN A 230 -7.73 9.10 -15.55
C ASN A 230 -9.12 8.97 -14.92
N THR A 231 -9.79 7.83 -15.07
CA THR A 231 -11.08 7.56 -14.45
C THR A 231 -11.06 6.26 -13.64
N LEU A 232 -11.89 6.22 -12.61
CA LEU A 232 -12.11 5.00 -11.83
C LEU A 232 -12.58 3.85 -12.74
N LYS A 233 -13.48 4.16 -13.67
CA LYS A 233 -14.00 3.16 -14.61
C LYS A 233 -12.89 2.48 -15.41
N GLU A 234 -11.99 3.26 -16.04
CA GLU A 234 -10.87 2.70 -16.80
C GLU A 234 -9.92 1.90 -15.92
N THR A 235 -9.68 2.36 -14.67
CA THR A 235 -8.82 1.68 -13.70
C THR A 235 -9.41 0.33 -13.27
N GLU A 236 -10.72 0.27 -13.00
CA GLU A 236 -11.44 -0.98 -12.70
C GLU A 236 -11.53 -1.90 -13.93
N GLU A 237 -11.82 -1.38 -15.12
CA GLU A 237 -11.86 -2.16 -16.36
C GLU A 237 -10.51 -2.85 -16.64
N TYR A 238 -9.39 -2.17 -16.38
CA TYR A 238 -8.07 -2.77 -16.53
C TYR A 238 -7.80 -3.88 -15.50
N LEU A 239 -8.24 -3.71 -14.26
CA LEU A 239 -8.14 -4.75 -13.23
C LEU A 239 -8.94 -6.00 -13.62
N TRP A 240 -10.16 -5.81 -14.11
CA TRP A 240 -11.02 -6.92 -14.55
C TRP A 240 -10.51 -7.62 -15.81
N TYR A 241 -9.90 -6.88 -16.73
CA TYR A 241 -9.21 -7.44 -17.88
C TYR A 241 -8.06 -8.36 -17.45
N ILE A 242 -7.22 -7.94 -16.50
CA ILE A 242 -6.16 -8.80 -15.94
C ILE A 242 -6.76 -10.09 -15.35
N LYS A 243 -7.83 -9.96 -14.55
CA LYS A 243 -8.51 -11.11 -13.94
C LYS A 243 -9.07 -12.11 -14.97
N GLU A 244 -9.54 -11.62 -16.09
CA GLU A 244 -10.08 -12.46 -17.18
C GLU A 244 -8.95 -13.18 -17.93
N VAL A 245 -7.86 -12.49 -18.26
CA VAL A 245 -6.80 -13.00 -19.13
C VAL A 245 -5.76 -13.81 -18.37
N ASP A 246 -5.39 -13.36 -17.15
CA ASP A 246 -4.33 -13.98 -16.34
C ASP A 246 -4.69 -13.96 -14.85
N PRO A 247 -5.72 -14.71 -14.42
CA PRO A 247 -6.24 -14.63 -13.05
C PRO A 247 -5.21 -15.04 -11.97
N LEU A 248 -4.26 -15.90 -12.28
CA LEU A 248 -3.16 -16.23 -11.37
C LEU A 248 -2.03 -15.21 -11.41
N CYS A 249 -2.04 -14.25 -12.34
CA CYS A 249 -0.98 -13.25 -12.54
C CYS A 249 0.41 -13.89 -12.62
N TYR A 250 0.60 -14.86 -13.51
CA TYR A 250 1.88 -15.55 -13.70
C TYR A 250 2.33 -15.63 -15.16
N LYS A 251 1.49 -15.19 -16.10
CA LYS A 251 1.77 -15.15 -17.55
C LYS A 251 2.11 -13.71 -17.98
N GLU A 252 1.17 -13.07 -18.67
CA GLU A 252 1.31 -11.72 -19.24
C GLU A 252 1.38 -10.64 -18.16
N PHE A 253 0.60 -10.80 -17.09
CA PHE A 253 0.49 -9.85 -15.98
C PHE A 253 1.16 -10.37 -14.71
N ALA A 254 2.33 -10.98 -14.84
CA ALA A 254 3.05 -11.55 -13.70
C ALA A 254 3.14 -10.58 -12.51
N TYR A 255 2.80 -11.06 -11.31
CA TYR A 255 2.76 -10.29 -10.08
C TYR A 255 2.94 -11.17 -8.84
N GLU A 256 3.33 -10.58 -7.73
CA GLU A 256 3.46 -11.27 -6.46
C GLU A 256 2.12 -11.71 -5.86
N LYS A 257 1.02 -11.14 -6.32
CA LYS A 257 -0.35 -11.46 -5.92
C LYS A 257 -1.14 -12.01 -7.12
N GLY A 258 -2.13 -12.86 -6.87
CA GLY A 258 -3.08 -13.35 -7.87
C GLY A 258 -4.48 -13.32 -7.33
N PHE A 259 -5.47 -13.45 -8.20
CA PHE A 259 -6.86 -13.52 -7.81
C PHE A 259 -7.19 -14.89 -7.20
N TYR A 260 -8.01 -14.91 -6.16
CA TYR A 260 -8.55 -16.13 -5.60
C TYR A 260 -10.05 -16.23 -5.86
N LYS A 261 -10.56 -17.45 -5.88
CA LYS A 261 -11.98 -17.72 -6.13
C LYS A 261 -12.93 -17.02 -5.15
N ASN A 262 -12.48 -16.79 -3.90
CA ASN A 262 -13.27 -16.16 -2.84
C ASN A 262 -12.93 -14.68 -2.61
N GLN A 263 -12.18 -14.06 -3.53
CA GLN A 263 -11.80 -12.66 -3.48
C GLN A 263 -12.35 -11.90 -4.68
N GLU A 264 -12.76 -10.65 -4.46
CA GLU A 264 -13.13 -9.79 -5.57
C GLU A 264 -11.90 -9.36 -6.38
N SER A 265 -10.83 -9.00 -5.70
CA SER A 265 -9.54 -8.57 -6.27
C SER A 265 -8.38 -9.24 -5.56
N TYR A 266 -7.18 -9.16 -6.12
CA TYR A 266 -5.99 -9.77 -5.52
C TYR A 266 -5.51 -9.00 -4.27
N ASP A 267 -5.90 -7.74 -4.10
CA ASP A 267 -5.68 -6.94 -2.88
C ASP A 267 -6.83 -5.97 -2.58
N ASP A 268 -6.78 -5.33 -1.42
CA ASP A 268 -7.57 -4.16 -1.11
C ASP A 268 -7.19 -3.08 -2.13
N ARG A 269 -8.15 -2.24 -2.53
CA ARG A 269 -7.93 -1.24 -3.56
C ARG A 269 -8.62 0.07 -3.27
N SER A 270 -7.89 1.14 -3.50
CA SER A 270 -8.37 2.49 -3.32
C SER A 270 -7.99 3.40 -4.49
N TYR A 271 -8.88 4.31 -4.81
CA TYR A 271 -8.76 5.25 -5.90
C TYR A 271 -9.37 6.61 -5.49
N ILE A 272 -8.67 7.70 -5.75
CA ILE A 272 -9.23 9.03 -5.62
C ILE A 272 -8.74 9.93 -6.73
N ARG A 273 -9.69 10.63 -7.40
CA ARG A 273 -9.43 11.68 -8.39
C ARG A 273 -9.96 13.01 -7.88
N PHE A 274 -9.15 14.05 -7.99
CA PHE A 274 -9.50 15.37 -7.47
C PHE A 274 -8.90 16.51 -8.31
N GLU A 275 -9.61 17.65 -8.32
CA GLU A 275 -9.12 18.95 -8.81
C GLU A 275 -8.30 19.64 -7.71
N ILE A 276 -7.18 20.31 -8.09
CA ILE A 276 -6.27 21.02 -7.18
C ILE A 276 -6.44 22.53 -7.30
#